data_217151be07cc5157f3d36cb499b53355
#
_entry.id   217151be07cc5157f3d36cb499b53355
#
_cell.length_a   1.000
_cell.length_b   1.000
_cell.length_c   1.000
_cell.angle_alpha   90.00
_cell.angle_beta   90.00
_cell.angle_gamma   90.00
#
_symmetry.space_group_name_H-M   'P 1'
#
loop_
_entity.id
_entity.type
_entity.pdbx_description
1 polymer ?
#
loop_
_entity_poly.entity_id
_entity_poly.type
_entity_poly.pdbx_seq_one_letter_code
_entity_poly.pdbx_strand_id
1 'polypeptide(L)'
;MAPTLNLVGDADADALLAADPLALLIGMLLDQQVPMETAFAGPKKLADRLGGLDVHRIAEADPDEFAAICSGPPAVHRFPGSMAKRIQALCAEIADRYDGDAAALWTSGDPDGREVLKRLKALPGYGDQKARIFLALLGKQRGVTPAGWREVAGDYGAPDVHRSI
;
A
#
# COMPACT_ATOMS: atom_id res chain seq x y z
N MET A 1 -8.73 -0.70 19.76
CA MET A 1 -8.48 0.50 18.93
C MET A 1 -7.23 0.30 18.08
N ALA A 2 -7.34 0.56 16.81
CA ALA A 2 -6.17 0.44 15.92
C ALA A 2 -5.12 1.50 16.28
N PRO A 3 -3.83 1.15 16.23
CA PRO A 3 -2.78 2.14 16.47
C PRO A 3 -2.86 3.28 15.47
N THR A 4 -2.53 4.47 15.92
CA THR A 4 -2.45 5.64 15.05
C THR A 4 -1.20 5.52 14.17
N LEU A 5 -1.36 5.68 12.87
CA LEU A 5 -0.24 5.72 11.94
C LEU A 5 0.42 7.10 11.95
N ASN A 6 1.73 7.10 11.79
CA ASN A 6 2.54 8.32 11.79
C ASN A 6 3.64 8.19 10.72
N LEU A 7 3.20 7.98 9.47
CA LEU A 7 4.11 7.77 8.34
C LEU A 7 4.43 9.05 7.59
N VAL A 8 3.47 9.97 7.50
CA VAL A 8 3.60 11.20 6.72
C VAL A 8 3.87 12.40 7.62
N GLY A 9 3.29 12.40 8.83
CA GLY A 9 3.33 13.56 9.72
C GLY A 9 2.20 14.54 9.46
N ASP A 10 1.35 14.25 8.47
CA ASP A 10 0.12 14.98 8.19
C ASP A 10 -1.06 14.16 8.70
N ALA A 11 -1.85 14.73 9.60
CA ALA A 11 -2.92 14.01 10.28
C ALA A 11 -3.94 13.40 9.31
N ASP A 12 -4.33 14.15 8.27
CA ASP A 12 -5.32 13.66 7.31
C ASP A 12 -4.78 12.53 6.45
N ALA A 13 -3.53 12.65 5.99
CA ALA A 13 -2.89 11.60 5.21
C ALA A 13 -2.69 10.33 6.04
N ASP A 14 -2.23 10.47 7.28
CA ASP A 14 -2.05 9.32 8.17
C ASP A 14 -3.38 8.68 8.56
N ALA A 15 -4.44 9.47 8.72
CA ALA A 15 -5.78 8.94 8.99
C ALA A 15 -6.31 8.11 7.82
N LEU A 16 -6.08 8.54 6.58
CA LEU A 16 -6.48 7.78 5.40
C LEU A 16 -5.73 6.45 5.35
N LEU A 17 -4.42 6.45 5.58
CA LEU A 17 -3.60 5.23 5.59
C LEU A 17 -4.09 4.27 6.68
N ALA A 18 -4.49 4.79 7.82
CA ALA A 18 -5.00 3.97 8.92
C ALA A 18 -6.37 3.36 8.61
N ALA A 19 -7.21 4.07 7.86
CA ALA A 19 -8.58 3.66 7.60
C ALA A 19 -8.73 2.80 6.33
N ASP A 20 -7.84 2.97 5.34
CA ASP A 20 -8.01 2.37 4.02
C ASP A 20 -6.84 1.45 3.66
N PRO A 21 -7.05 0.12 3.65
CA PRO A 21 -6.01 -0.83 3.25
C PRO A 21 -5.44 -0.58 1.85
N LEU A 22 -6.27 -0.12 0.91
CA LEU A 22 -5.79 0.21 -0.44
C LEU A 22 -4.80 1.37 -0.40
N ALA A 23 -5.07 2.37 0.45
CA ALA A 23 -4.15 3.50 0.61
C ALA A 23 -2.77 3.04 1.08
N LEU A 24 -2.72 2.10 2.03
CA LEU A 24 -1.45 1.53 2.50
C LEU A 24 -0.70 0.83 1.37
N LEU A 25 -1.41 0.01 0.59
CA LEU A 25 -0.79 -0.72 -0.53
C LEU A 25 -0.25 0.23 -1.59
N ILE A 26 -1.01 1.27 -1.94
CA ILE A 26 -0.56 2.28 -2.91
C ILE A 26 0.64 3.04 -2.36
N GLY A 27 0.59 3.46 -1.09
CA GLY A 27 1.70 4.18 -0.47
C GLY A 27 3.00 3.37 -0.51
N MET A 28 2.93 2.09 -0.17
CA MET A 28 4.09 1.22 -0.23
C MET A 28 4.56 1.02 -1.68
N LEU A 29 3.64 0.92 -2.64
CA LEU A 29 4.01 0.83 -4.05
C LEU A 29 4.81 2.06 -4.49
N LEU A 30 4.40 3.25 -4.03
CA LEU A 30 5.06 4.50 -4.37
C LEU A 30 6.40 4.71 -3.66
N ASP A 31 6.70 3.90 -2.64
CA ASP A 31 7.92 4.02 -1.84
C ASP A 31 9.12 3.47 -2.62
N GLN A 32 9.49 4.18 -3.68
CA GLN A 32 10.66 3.87 -4.49
C GLN A 32 11.23 5.14 -5.08
N GLN A 33 12.51 5.39 -4.84
CA GLN A 33 13.25 6.56 -5.37
C GLN A 33 12.70 7.90 -4.89
N VAL A 34 11.92 7.91 -3.82
CA VAL A 34 11.43 9.11 -3.16
C VAL A 34 11.44 8.86 -1.65
N PRO A 35 11.47 9.91 -0.81
CA PRO A 35 11.33 9.72 0.63
C PRO A 35 10.01 9.05 1.00
N MET A 36 10.03 8.27 2.09
CA MET A 36 8.86 7.55 2.55
C MET A 36 7.66 8.48 2.79
N GLU A 37 7.89 9.63 3.38
CA GLU A 37 6.85 10.62 3.64
C GLU A 37 6.17 11.09 2.36
N THR A 38 6.95 11.27 1.30
CA THR A 38 6.43 11.65 -0.01
C THR A 38 5.59 10.52 -0.62
N ALA A 39 6.10 9.29 -0.54
CA ALA A 39 5.39 8.12 -1.07
C ALA A 39 4.04 7.93 -0.39
N PHE A 40 4.02 7.94 0.93
CA PHE A 40 2.80 7.71 1.69
C PHE A 40 1.84 8.91 1.70
N ALA A 41 2.29 10.08 1.26
CA ALA A 41 1.40 11.22 1.00
C ALA A 41 0.64 11.07 -0.32
N GLY A 42 1.12 10.22 -1.23
CA GLY A 42 0.50 10.03 -2.54
C GLY A 42 -0.96 9.61 -2.50
N PRO A 43 -1.33 8.59 -1.69
CA PRO A 43 -2.73 8.16 -1.62
C PRO A 43 -3.73 9.26 -1.24
N LYS A 44 -3.35 10.17 -0.34
CA LYS A 44 -4.21 11.30 0.03
C LYS A 44 -4.44 12.23 -1.15
N LYS A 45 -3.38 12.53 -1.92
CA LYS A 45 -3.50 13.33 -3.13
C LYS A 45 -4.45 12.70 -4.14
N LEU A 46 -4.31 11.38 -4.35
CA LEU A 46 -5.21 10.64 -5.25
C LEU A 46 -6.64 10.65 -4.74
N ALA A 47 -6.85 10.37 -3.45
CA ALA A 47 -8.18 10.35 -2.86
C ALA A 47 -8.88 11.70 -3.01
N ASP A 48 -8.16 12.80 -2.79
CA ASP A 48 -8.72 14.13 -2.93
C ASP A 48 -9.14 14.42 -4.38
N ARG A 49 -8.36 13.96 -5.35
CA ARG A 49 -8.63 14.18 -6.76
C ARG A 49 -9.73 13.30 -7.32
N LEU A 50 -9.86 12.08 -6.77
CA LEU A 50 -10.84 11.10 -7.24
C LEU A 50 -12.14 11.09 -6.42
N GLY A 51 -12.17 11.80 -5.29
CA GLY A 51 -13.30 11.72 -4.38
C GLY A 51 -13.32 10.45 -3.56
N GLY A 52 -12.16 9.84 -3.33
CA GLY A 52 -11.98 8.59 -2.62
C GLY A 52 -11.19 7.58 -3.45
N LEU A 53 -10.76 6.49 -2.82
CA LEU A 53 -10.04 5.42 -3.49
C LEU A 53 -10.97 4.23 -3.69
N ASP A 54 -11.14 3.79 -4.93
CA ASP A 54 -11.98 2.66 -5.30
C ASP A 54 -11.20 1.76 -6.25
N VAL A 55 -11.03 0.49 -5.85
CA VAL A 55 -10.22 -0.47 -6.59
C VAL A 55 -10.70 -0.62 -8.02
N HIS A 56 -12.00 -0.85 -8.21
CA HIS A 56 -12.57 -1.09 -9.55
C HIS A 56 -12.49 0.15 -10.41
N ARG A 57 -12.80 1.31 -9.85
CA ARG A 57 -12.76 2.57 -10.57
C ARG A 57 -11.35 2.89 -11.06
N ILE A 58 -10.34 2.68 -10.22
CA ILE A 58 -8.95 2.92 -10.62
C ILE A 58 -8.51 1.91 -11.67
N ALA A 59 -8.83 0.63 -11.48
CA ALA A 59 -8.45 -0.41 -12.42
C ALA A 59 -9.06 -0.20 -13.81
N GLU A 60 -10.28 0.34 -13.87
CA GLU A 60 -11.02 0.53 -15.11
C GLU A 60 -10.84 1.91 -15.72
N ALA A 61 -10.17 2.83 -15.03
CA ALA A 61 -9.98 4.19 -15.54
C ALA A 61 -9.15 4.19 -16.84
N ASP A 62 -9.44 5.16 -17.70
CA ASP A 62 -8.61 5.37 -18.89
C ASP A 62 -7.17 5.65 -18.46
N PRO A 63 -6.18 4.89 -19.00
CA PRO A 63 -4.78 5.05 -18.54
C PRO A 63 -4.22 6.46 -18.71
N ASP A 64 -4.56 7.14 -19.81
CA ASP A 64 -4.06 8.49 -20.05
C ASP A 64 -4.70 9.49 -19.08
N GLU A 65 -6.00 9.35 -18.81
CA GLU A 65 -6.70 10.19 -17.84
C GLU A 65 -6.15 9.98 -16.43
N PHE A 66 -5.94 8.73 -16.04
CA PHE A 66 -5.40 8.42 -14.72
C PHE A 66 -3.97 8.94 -14.58
N ALA A 67 -3.14 8.79 -15.60
CA ALA A 67 -1.78 9.33 -15.59
C ALA A 67 -1.81 10.86 -15.44
N ALA A 68 -2.74 11.54 -16.10
CA ALA A 68 -2.89 12.99 -15.96
C ALA A 68 -3.28 13.40 -14.53
N ILE A 69 -4.16 12.62 -13.90
CA ILE A 69 -4.54 12.84 -12.50
C ILE A 69 -3.33 12.70 -11.57
N CYS A 70 -2.52 11.68 -11.79
CA CYS A 70 -1.30 11.47 -10.99
C CYS A 70 -0.25 12.56 -11.22
N SER A 71 -0.21 13.12 -12.41
CA SER A 71 0.80 14.11 -12.81
C SER A 71 0.42 15.55 -12.42
N GLY A 72 -0.88 15.82 -12.15
CA GLY A 72 -1.34 17.16 -11.78
C GLY A 72 -0.56 17.70 -10.59
N PRO A 73 -0.20 19.02 -10.61
CA PRO A 73 0.61 19.57 -9.52
C PRO A 73 -0.19 19.68 -8.21
N PRO A 74 0.41 19.28 -7.07
CA PRO A 74 1.67 18.55 -7.00
C PRO A 74 1.49 17.10 -7.43
N ALA A 75 2.47 16.55 -8.17
CA ALA A 75 2.39 15.18 -8.62
C ALA A 75 2.40 14.20 -7.43
N VAL A 76 1.76 13.04 -7.62
CA VAL A 76 1.71 12.03 -6.55
C VAL A 76 3.06 11.35 -6.36
N HIS A 77 3.95 11.42 -7.34
CA HIS A 77 5.27 10.79 -7.31
C HIS A 77 6.19 11.51 -8.28
N ARG A 78 7.51 11.32 -8.10
CA ARG A 78 8.52 11.86 -9.00
C ARG A 78 8.35 11.34 -10.43
N PHE A 79 7.86 10.09 -10.58
CA PHE A 79 7.61 9.45 -11.86
C PHE A 79 6.13 9.13 -12.00
N PRO A 80 5.26 10.14 -12.13
CA PRO A 80 3.81 9.92 -11.99
C PRO A 80 3.21 9.04 -13.09
N GLY A 81 3.69 9.14 -14.31
CA GLY A 81 3.18 8.29 -15.40
C GLY A 81 3.46 6.82 -15.20
N SER A 82 4.69 6.50 -14.80
CA SER A 82 5.10 5.13 -14.50
C SER A 82 4.34 4.57 -13.30
N MET A 83 4.21 5.39 -12.25
CA MET A 83 3.50 4.96 -11.04
C MET A 83 2.00 4.80 -11.31
N ALA A 84 1.40 5.62 -12.16
CA ALA A 84 0.00 5.47 -12.52
C ALA A 84 -0.29 4.10 -13.11
N LYS A 85 0.55 3.63 -14.01
CA LYS A 85 0.42 2.28 -14.59
C LYS A 85 0.50 1.20 -13.53
N ARG A 86 1.42 1.34 -12.59
CA ARG A 86 1.62 0.37 -11.50
C ARG A 86 0.44 0.38 -10.53
N ILE A 87 -0.10 1.54 -10.23
CA ILE A 87 -1.29 1.65 -9.36
C ILE A 87 -2.48 0.97 -10.01
N GLN A 88 -2.69 1.18 -11.31
CA GLN A 88 -3.78 0.53 -12.03
C GLN A 88 -3.60 -0.99 -12.08
N ALA A 89 -2.37 -1.47 -12.31
CA ALA A 89 -2.08 -2.90 -12.30
C ALA A 89 -2.32 -3.52 -10.93
N LEU A 90 -1.93 -2.82 -9.85
CA LEU A 90 -2.19 -3.25 -8.48
C LEU A 90 -3.70 -3.36 -8.23
N CYS A 91 -4.47 -2.36 -8.60
CA CYS A 91 -5.92 -2.37 -8.41
C CYS A 91 -6.59 -3.45 -9.24
N ALA A 92 -6.12 -3.69 -10.47
CA ALA A 92 -6.65 -4.76 -11.30
C ALA A 92 -6.44 -6.14 -10.67
N GLU A 93 -5.28 -6.36 -10.07
CA GLU A 93 -4.97 -7.61 -9.36
C GLU A 93 -5.87 -7.79 -8.15
N ILE A 94 -6.08 -6.73 -7.37
CA ILE A 94 -6.96 -6.78 -6.20
C ILE A 94 -8.41 -7.01 -6.62
N ALA A 95 -8.85 -6.37 -7.69
CA ALA A 95 -10.21 -6.58 -8.23
C ALA A 95 -10.42 -8.02 -8.65
N ASP A 96 -9.42 -8.60 -9.33
CA ASP A 96 -9.52 -9.96 -9.88
C ASP A 96 -9.44 -11.03 -8.79
N ARG A 97 -8.47 -10.91 -7.86
CA ARG A 97 -8.21 -11.96 -6.87
C ARG A 97 -8.98 -11.81 -5.57
N TYR A 98 -9.32 -10.59 -5.21
CA TYR A 98 -9.91 -10.30 -3.89
C TYR A 98 -11.24 -9.57 -3.99
N ASP A 99 -11.84 -9.56 -5.16
CA ASP A 99 -13.13 -8.93 -5.44
C ASP A 99 -13.16 -7.46 -4.97
N GLY A 100 -12.02 -6.77 -5.12
CA GLY A 100 -11.90 -5.36 -4.77
C GLY A 100 -11.64 -5.08 -3.28
N ASP A 101 -11.56 -6.12 -2.45
CA ASP A 101 -11.28 -5.95 -1.02
C ASP A 101 -9.78 -6.12 -0.74
N ALA A 102 -9.08 -5.01 -0.61
CA ALA A 102 -7.64 -5.02 -0.40
C ALA A 102 -7.26 -5.75 0.90
N ALA A 103 -8.04 -5.61 1.96
CA ALA A 103 -7.76 -6.26 3.23
C ALA A 103 -7.88 -7.79 3.15
N ALA A 104 -8.65 -8.31 2.20
CA ALA A 104 -8.79 -9.75 2.01
C ALA A 104 -7.45 -10.42 1.72
N LEU A 105 -6.49 -9.67 1.20
CA LEU A 105 -5.14 -10.17 0.94
C LEU A 105 -4.51 -10.77 2.20
N TRP A 106 -4.74 -10.18 3.36
CA TRP A 106 -4.19 -10.67 4.62
C TRP A 106 -5.23 -11.22 5.58
N THR A 107 -6.52 -11.25 5.20
CA THR A 107 -7.58 -11.77 6.07
C THR A 107 -8.28 -12.99 5.52
N SER A 108 -8.39 -13.13 4.21
CA SER A 108 -9.17 -14.19 3.58
C SER A 108 -8.57 -15.57 3.87
N GLY A 109 -9.37 -16.45 4.51
CA GLY A 109 -8.92 -17.80 4.83
C GLY A 109 -7.98 -17.90 6.02
N ASP A 110 -7.85 -16.83 6.80
CA ASP A 110 -6.99 -16.77 7.98
C ASP A 110 -5.55 -17.23 7.69
N PRO A 111 -4.86 -16.54 6.76
CA PRO A 111 -3.53 -16.96 6.31
C PRO A 111 -2.48 -16.75 7.39
N ASP A 112 -1.43 -17.59 7.36
CA ASP A 112 -0.26 -17.38 8.20
C ASP A 112 0.68 -16.34 7.53
N GLY A 113 1.81 -16.03 8.20
CA GLY A 113 2.75 -15.02 7.68
C GLY A 113 3.34 -15.39 6.33
N ARG A 114 3.62 -16.66 6.09
CA ARG A 114 4.16 -17.12 4.80
C ARG A 114 3.16 -16.92 3.66
N GLU A 115 1.89 -17.24 3.92
CA GLU A 115 0.85 -17.06 2.91
C GLU A 115 0.62 -15.60 2.61
N VAL A 116 0.60 -14.74 3.65
CA VAL A 116 0.49 -13.30 3.44
C VAL A 116 1.66 -12.78 2.61
N LEU A 117 2.89 -13.19 2.94
CA LEU A 117 4.06 -12.79 2.16
C LEU A 117 3.94 -13.22 0.70
N LYS A 118 3.51 -14.46 0.46
CA LYS A 118 3.31 -14.98 -0.89
C LYS A 118 2.30 -14.13 -1.67
N ARG A 119 1.19 -13.78 -1.04
CA ARG A 119 0.16 -12.94 -1.67
C ARG A 119 0.67 -11.54 -1.97
N LEU A 120 1.46 -10.95 -1.05
CA LEU A 120 2.08 -9.64 -1.27
C LEU A 120 3.06 -9.67 -2.44
N LYS A 121 3.91 -10.70 -2.50
CA LYS A 121 4.90 -10.84 -3.58
C LYS A 121 4.25 -11.05 -4.95
N ALA A 122 3.03 -11.54 -4.99
CA ALA A 122 2.29 -11.71 -6.23
C ALA A 122 1.71 -10.40 -6.77
N LEU A 123 1.70 -9.33 -5.96
CA LEU A 123 1.19 -8.04 -6.40
C LEU A 123 2.18 -7.36 -7.35
N PRO A 124 1.66 -6.67 -8.39
CA PRO A 124 2.53 -5.89 -9.28
C PRO A 124 3.32 -4.84 -8.50
N GLY A 125 4.62 -4.79 -8.74
CA GLY A 125 5.50 -3.82 -8.09
C GLY A 125 5.98 -4.21 -6.70
N TYR A 126 5.58 -5.38 -6.19
CA TYR A 126 5.99 -5.87 -4.88
C TYR A 126 7.03 -6.99 -5.03
N GLY A 127 8.30 -6.67 -4.81
CA GLY A 127 9.35 -7.67 -4.71
C GLY A 127 9.44 -8.22 -3.29
N ASP A 128 10.41 -9.11 -3.05
CA ASP A 128 10.57 -9.77 -1.75
C ASP A 128 10.79 -8.76 -0.61
N GLN A 129 11.69 -7.80 -0.81
CA GLN A 129 12.02 -6.82 0.21
C GLN A 129 10.79 -5.98 0.58
N LYS A 130 10.11 -5.43 -0.42
CA LYS A 130 8.93 -4.59 -0.21
C LYS A 130 7.81 -5.37 0.47
N ALA A 131 7.59 -6.61 0.07
CA ALA A 131 6.58 -7.47 0.67
C ALA A 131 6.88 -7.74 2.16
N ARG A 132 8.14 -7.98 2.50
CA ARG A 132 8.54 -8.20 3.91
C ARG A 132 8.39 -6.94 4.74
N ILE A 133 8.74 -5.78 4.18
CA ILE A 133 8.56 -4.49 4.86
C ILE A 133 7.06 -4.24 5.12
N PHE A 134 6.22 -4.51 4.14
CA PHE A 134 4.78 -4.32 4.30
C PHE A 134 4.19 -5.28 5.34
N LEU A 135 4.63 -6.53 5.37
CA LEU A 135 4.21 -7.50 6.38
C LEU A 135 4.58 -6.99 7.79
N ALA A 136 5.79 -6.46 7.95
CA ALA A 136 6.22 -5.87 9.22
C ALA A 136 5.38 -4.64 9.59
N LEU A 137 5.04 -3.80 8.62
CA LEU A 137 4.17 -2.65 8.82
C LEU A 137 2.80 -3.09 9.35
N LEU A 138 2.21 -4.10 8.75
CA LEU A 138 0.93 -4.64 9.19
C LEU A 138 0.99 -5.12 10.65
N GLY A 139 2.05 -5.87 11.00
CA GLY A 139 2.20 -6.40 12.34
C GLY A 139 2.49 -5.33 13.38
N LYS A 140 3.43 -4.42 13.08
CA LYS A 140 3.89 -3.42 14.03
C LYS A 140 2.93 -2.27 14.20
N GLN A 141 2.27 -1.83 13.12
CA GLN A 141 1.50 -0.59 13.15
C GLN A 141 0.01 -0.78 12.96
N ARG A 142 -0.45 -1.90 12.39
CA ARG A 142 -1.87 -2.12 12.13
C ARG A 142 -2.47 -3.25 12.97
N GLY A 143 -1.65 -3.92 13.78
CA GLY A 143 -2.14 -5.02 14.61
C GLY A 143 -2.55 -6.25 13.82
N VAL A 144 -2.12 -6.37 12.57
CA VAL A 144 -2.36 -7.55 11.73
C VAL A 144 -1.18 -8.50 11.92
N THR A 145 -1.39 -9.54 12.70
CA THR A 145 -0.31 -10.42 13.18
C THR A 145 -0.56 -11.87 12.79
N PRO A 146 -0.47 -12.22 11.50
CA PRO A 146 -0.63 -13.60 11.09
C PRO A 146 0.48 -14.46 11.70
N ALA A 147 0.19 -15.73 11.95
CA ALA A 147 1.13 -16.63 12.62
C ALA A 147 2.49 -16.64 11.93
N GLY A 148 3.56 -16.44 12.71
CA GLY A 148 4.94 -16.42 12.21
C GLY A 148 5.36 -15.18 11.46
N TRP A 149 4.58 -14.10 11.52
CA TRP A 149 4.84 -12.91 10.72
C TRP A 149 6.21 -12.27 10.99
N ARG A 150 6.68 -12.28 12.24
CA ARG A 150 7.98 -11.67 12.58
C ARG A 150 9.14 -12.38 11.89
N GLU A 151 9.14 -13.70 11.95
CA GLU A 151 10.20 -14.50 11.31
C GLU A 151 10.15 -14.38 9.80
N VAL A 152 8.94 -14.40 9.23
CA VAL A 152 8.75 -14.29 7.78
C VAL A 152 9.18 -12.91 7.27
N ALA A 153 8.90 -11.84 8.02
CA ALA A 153 9.34 -10.49 7.67
C ALA A 153 10.86 -10.33 7.79
N GLY A 154 11.54 -11.23 8.47
CA GLY A 154 12.99 -11.20 8.62
C GLY A 154 13.44 -10.03 9.51
N ASP A 155 14.48 -9.32 9.09
CA ASP A 155 15.03 -8.20 9.85
C ASP A 155 13.99 -7.12 10.14
N TYR A 156 13.05 -6.90 9.23
CA TYR A 156 12.01 -5.88 9.40
C TYR A 156 11.01 -6.24 10.49
N GLY A 157 10.88 -7.53 10.81
CA GLY A 157 9.98 -8.00 11.86
C GLY A 157 10.53 -7.89 13.27
N ALA A 158 11.82 -7.60 13.43
CA ALA A 158 12.45 -7.51 14.75
C ALA A 158 11.84 -6.35 15.55
N PRO A 159 11.58 -6.54 16.87
CA PRO A 159 10.89 -5.51 17.67
C PRO A 159 11.61 -4.18 17.74
N ASP A 160 12.94 -4.19 17.66
CA ASP A 160 13.79 -3.01 17.81
C ASP A 160 14.32 -2.46 16.49
N VAL A 161 13.87 -2.99 15.36
CA VAL A 161 14.26 -2.51 14.03
C VAL A 161 13.20 -1.56 13.50
N HIS A 162 13.62 -0.35 13.13
CA HIS A 162 12.72 0.71 12.65
C HIS A 162 13.03 1.14 11.21
N ARG A 163 13.63 0.25 10.41
CA ARG A 163 13.92 0.54 9.01
C ARG A 163 12.63 0.67 8.24
N SER A 164 12.46 1.75 7.53
CA SER A 164 11.36 2.00 6.61
C SER A 164 9.98 2.17 7.25
N ILE A 165 9.85 1.91 8.53
CA ILE A 165 8.56 2.05 9.23
C ILE A 165 8.75 2.43 10.68
#